data_d8413fea87960c79b1d336443aac52e7
#
_entry.id   d8413fea87960c79b1d336443aac52e7
#
_cell.length_a   1.000
_cell.length_b   1.000
_cell.length_c   1.000
_cell.angle_alpha   90.00
_cell.angle_beta   90.00
_cell.angle_gamma   90.00
#
_symmetry.space_group_name_H-M   'P 1'
#
loop_
_entity.id
_entity.type
_entity.pdbx_description
1 polymer ?
#
loop_
_entity_poly.entity_id
_entity_poly.type
_entity_poly.pdbx_seq_one_letter_code
_entity_poly.pdbx_strand_id
1 'polypeptide(L)'
;MRNVDFKQIASRYEKELRENCLPFWLEHSQDNVFGGYFSCLDRDGSVYDTDKFVWLQGREVWMFAMLYNKVEKNPEWLACAVQGAEFLKKYGHDDNWDFYFSLNREGRPLVQPYNIFSNTFACMAFAQLAKATGSDEYAQIARKIFSRILERRSNPKGQWCKAYPGTRPMKDFALPMIICNMALEIEDILEDKDILEQTIDTCLHEILDVFYQPELGCMLENVSSLDGKPLDCFEGREINPGHDLEALWFMMNLGVRRGDKALIEKLVDISLRVIERGWDKEYGGIFYFLDVKGAPQQKLEWDQKLWWVHIESAIAMLKGYQLTGNEKCLDWFLKLDDYLWTHFKDKEYPEWFGYLNRRGEVLLTLKGGKWKGCFHVPRGLYQLWQLAADCGRGE
;
A
#
# COMPACT_ATOMS: atom_id res chain seq x y z
N MET A 1 30.06 0.09 14.73
CA MET A 1 28.98 0.55 13.79
C MET A 1 29.49 0.38 12.36
N ARG A 2 28.69 -0.21 11.48
CA ARG A 2 29.02 -0.22 10.05
C ARG A 2 28.95 1.22 9.53
N ASN A 3 29.91 1.61 8.72
CA ASN A 3 29.89 2.92 8.07
C ASN A 3 28.95 2.83 6.84
N VAL A 4 27.65 3.11 7.02
CA VAL A 4 26.65 3.13 5.95
C VAL A 4 26.47 4.59 5.54
N ASP A 5 26.68 4.90 4.26
CA ASP A 5 26.46 6.25 3.73
C ASP A 5 24.95 6.49 3.47
N PHE A 6 24.22 6.82 4.52
CA PHE A 6 22.79 7.14 4.43
C PHE A 6 22.51 8.37 3.56
N LYS A 7 23.45 9.31 3.43
CA LYS A 7 23.28 10.49 2.55
C LYS A 7 23.28 10.07 1.08
N GLN A 8 24.19 9.14 0.72
CA GLN A 8 24.20 8.57 -0.63
C GLN A 8 22.93 7.78 -0.92
N ILE A 9 22.47 6.97 0.03
CA ILE A 9 21.21 6.22 -0.10
C ILE A 9 20.03 7.18 -0.30
N ALA A 10 19.89 8.18 0.55
CA ALA A 10 18.83 9.18 0.44
C ALA A 10 18.84 9.91 -0.92
N SER A 11 20.01 10.38 -1.35
CA SER A 11 20.16 11.07 -2.64
C SER A 11 19.79 10.18 -3.83
N ARG A 12 20.13 8.87 -3.78
CA ARG A 12 19.80 7.91 -4.84
C ARG A 12 18.29 7.71 -4.96
N TYR A 13 17.59 7.56 -3.83
CA TYR A 13 16.13 7.40 -3.80
C TYR A 13 15.40 8.67 -4.23
N GLU A 14 15.86 9.86 -3.78
CA GLU A 14 15.30 11.14 -4.20
C GLU A 14 15.45 11.35 -5.71
N LYS A 15 16.65 11.12 -6.24
CA LYS A 15 16.94 11.25 -7.67
C LYS A 15 16.06 10.30 -8.50
N GLU A 16 15.93 9.05 -8.10
CA GLU A 16 15.08 8.07 -8.79
C GLU A 16 13.62 8.48 -8.80
N LEU A 17 13.12 9.02 -7.69
CA LEU A 17 11.76 9.54 -7.61
C LEU A 17 11.56 10.72 -8.57
N ARG A 18 12.40 11.75 -8.47
CA ARG A 18 12.20 13.03 -9.16
C ARG A 18 12.54 13.00 -10.65
N GLU A 19 13.59 12.27 -11.02
CA GLU A 19 14.13 12.31 -12.38
C GLU A 19 13.64 11.14 -13.25
N ASN A 20 13.08 10.09 -12.65
CA ASN A 20 12.76 8.86 -13.35
C ASN A 20 11.30 8.42 -13.15
N CYS A 21 10.87 8.22 -11.91
CA CYS A 21 9.56 7.66 -11.63
C CYS A 21 8.41 8.67 -11.86
N LEU A 22 8.48 9.87 -11.27
CA LEU A 22 7.42 10.87 -11.40
C LEU A 22 7.24 11.38 -12.83
N PRO A 23 8.30 11.68 -13.61
CA PRO A 23 8.13 12.10 -15.00
C PRO A 23 7.38 11.07 -15.84
N PHE A 24 7.64 9.77 -15.63
CA PHE A 24 6.94 8.71 -16.35
C PHE A 24 5.42 8.78 -16.16
N TRP A 25 4.96 8.91 -14.91
CA TRP A 25 3.52 8.98 -14.62
C TRP A 25 2.90 10.28 -15.10
N LEU A 26 3.56 11.42 -14.93
CA LEU A 26 3.08 12.72 -15.43
C LEU A 26 2.93 12.75 -16.95
N GLU A 27 3.84 12.12 -17.67
CA GLU A 27 3.81 12.11 -19.14
C GLU A 27 2.78 11.13 -19.70
N HIS A 28 2.66 9.92 -19.11
CA HIS A 28 1.96 8.81 -19.75
C HIS A 28 0.59 8.48 -19.15
N SER A 29 0.33 8.82 -17.88
CA SER A 29 -0.90 8.39 -17.20
C SER A 29 -2.11 9.27 -17.47
N GLN A 30 -1.95 10.56 -17.73
CA GLN A 30 -3.07 11.50 -17.78
C GLN A 30 -3.95 11.31 -19.04
N ASP A 31 -5.27 11.08 -18.85
CA ASP A 31 -6.24 11.13 -19.94
C ASP A 31 -6.81 12.55 -20.11
N ASN A 32 -6.18 13.33 -20.98
CA ASN A 32 -6.56 14.73 -21.23
C ASN A 32 -7.88 14.88 -21.99
N VAL A 33 -8.52 13.79 -22.40
CA VAL A 33 -9.80 13.82 -23.15
C VAL A 33 -10.98 13.57 -22.22
N PHE A 34 -10.90 12.53 -21.38
CA PHE A 34 -12.01 12.12 -20.51
C PHE A 34 -11.72 12.37 -19.02
N GLY A 35 -10.49 12.76 -18.66
CA GLY A 35 -10.06 12.93 -17.28
C GLY A 35 -9.63 11.62 -16.61
N GLY A 36 -9.10 11.70 -15.42
CA GLY A 36 -8.51 10.56 -14.72
C GLY A 36 -7.22 10.06 -15.39
N TYR A 37 -6.84 8.82 -15.11
CA TYR A 37 -5.54 8.28 -15.53
C TYR A 37 -5.67 6.98 -16.30
N PHE A 38 -4.79 6.76 -17.26
CA PHE A 38 -4.52 5.44 -17.83
C PHE A 38 -3.70 4.63 -16.82
N SER A 39 -4.24 3.51 -16.40
CA SER A 39 -3.55 2.59 -15.49
C SER A 39 -2.70 1.56 -16.24
N CYS A 40 -3.07 1.23 -17.46
CA CYS A 40 -2.47 0.16 -18.26
C CYS A 40 -1.41 0.73 -19.20
N LEU A 41 -0.17 0.83 -18.70
CA LEU A 41 0.97 1.37 -19.43
C LEU A 41 2.02 0.27 -19.68
N ASP A 42 2.46 0.13 -20.91
CA ASP A 42 3.54 -0.78 -21.28
C ASP A 42 4.91 -0.23 -20.82
N ARG A 43 5.98 -0.93 -21.14
CA ARG A 43 7.35 -0.61 -20.71
C ARG A 43 7.81 0.78 -21.14
N ASP A 44 7.41 1.20 -22.33
CA ASP A 44 7.74 2.51 -22.91
C ASP A 44 6.74 3.63 -22.56
N GLY A 45 5.71 3.34 -21.75
CA GLY A 45 4.66 4.27 -21.39
C GLY A 45 3.47 4.30 -22.35
N SER A 46 3.49 3.51 -23.43
CA SER A 46 2.34 3.41 -24.33
C SER A 46 1.13 2.77 -23.64
N VAL A 47 -0.07 3.31 -23.91
CA VAL A 47 -1.32 2.81 -23.35
C VAL A 47 -1.75 1.56 -24.11
N TYR A 48 -1.79 0.40 -23.44
CA TYR A 48 -2.23 -0.85 -24.05
C TYR A 48 -3.69 -1.21 -23.73
N ASP A 49 -4.29 -0.58 -22.73
CA ASP A 49 -5.71 -0.69 -22.37
C ASP A 49 -6.18 0.61 -21.73
N THR A 50 -7.45 0.98 -21.96
CA THR A 50 -8.00 2.25 -21.49
C THR A 50 -8.95 2.12 -20.30
N ASP A 51 -9.19 0.91 -19.78
CA ASP A 51 -9.98 0.69 -18.57
C ASP A 51 -9.33 1.35 -17.37
N LYS A 52 -10.15 2.02 -16.55
CA LYS A 52 -9.70 2.76 -15.38
C LYS A 52 -10.06 2.02 -14.10
N PHE A 53 -9.05 1.53 -13.38
CA PHE A 53 -9.23 0.88 -12.09
C PHE A 53 -9.33 1.93 -11.00
N VAL A 54 -10.51 2.04 -10.39
CA VAL A 54 -10.87 3.16 -9.50
C VAL A 54 -9.92 3.28 -8.29
N TRP A 55 -9.52 2.15 -7.71
CA TRP A 55 -8.56 2.15 -6.61
C TRP A 55 -7.17 2.70 -7.01
N LEU A 56 -6.74 2.53 -8.26
CA LEU A 56 -5.50 3.11 -8.79
C LEU A 56 -5.67 4.60 -9.11
N GLN A 57 -6.86 5.02 -9.57
CA GLN A 57 -7.16 6.45 -9.71
C GLN A 57 -7.00 7.18 -8.36
N GLY A 58 -7.57 6.62 -7.28
CA GLY A 58 -7.42 7.17 -5.94
C GLY A 58 -5.97 7.20 -5.46
N ARG A 59 -5.21 6.14 -5.72
CA ARG A 59 -3.79 6.05 -5.38
C ARG A 59 -2.95 7.13 -6.06
N GLU A 60 -3.18 7.40 -7.33
CA GLU A 60 -2.43 8.40 -8.08
C GLU A 60 -2.79 9.83 -7.65
N VAL A 61 -4.08 10.13 -7.41
CA VAL A 61 -4.50 11.39 -6.78
C VAL A 61 -3.80 11.59 -5.45
N TRP A 62 -3.84 10.59 -4.58
CA TRP A 62 -3.17 10.62 -3.28
C TRP A 62 -1.67 10.90 -3.43
N MET A 63 -1.02 10.22 -4.36
CA MET A 63 0.43 10.31 -4.54
C MET A 63 0.85 11.74 -4.90
N PHE A 64 0.26 12.34 -5.92
CA PHE A 64 0.60 13.70 -6.34
C PHE A 64 0.18 14.77 -5.33
N ALA A 65 -0.98 14.61 -4.67
CA ALA A 65 -1.40 15.52 -3.59
C ALA A 65 -0.46 15.44 -2.38
N MET A 66 -0.02 14.24 -1.99
CA MET A 66 0.92 14.03 -0.89
C MET A 66 2.30 14.64 -1.22
N LEU A 67 2.81 14.43 -2.42
CA LEU A 67 4.07 15.06 -2.85
C LEU A 67 3.98 16.58 -2.85
N TYR A 68 2.88 17.14 -3.34
CA TYR A 68 2.61 18.58 -3.25
C TYR A 68 2.60 19.07 -1.80
N ASN A 69 2.02 18.31 -0.89
CA ASN A 69 1.95 18.71 0.52
C ASN A 69 3.30 18.61 1.24
N LYS A 70 4.08 17.57 0.95
CA LYS A 70 5.22 17.17 1.79
C LYS A 70 6.59 17.40 1.17
N VAL A 71 6.66 17.55 -0.16
CA VAL A 71 7.94 17.67 -0.86
C VAL A 71 8.10 19.05 -1.45
N GLU A 72 7.18 19.45 -2.34
CA GLU A 72 7.30 20.70 -3.09
C GLU A 72 5.94 21.17 -3.58
N LYS A 73 5.67 22.48 -3.46
CA LYS A 73 4.42 23.09 -3.98
C LYS A 73 4.43 23.22 -5.51
N ASN A 74 4.65 22.09 -6.18
CA ASN A 74 4.69 22.01 -7.63
C ASN A 74 3.27 22.09 -8.22
N PRO A 75 2.95 23.11 -9.05
CA PRO A 75 1.59 23.29 -9.59
C PRO A 75 1.18 22.19 -10.56
N GLU A 76 2.13 21.54 -11.24
CA GLU A 76 1.84 20.42 -12.14
C GLU A 76 1.36 19.19 -11.38
N TRP A 77 1.97 18.89 -10.21
CA TRP A 77 1.52 17.80 -9.35
C TRP A 77 0.11 18.05 -8.81
N LEU A 78 -0.17 19.29 -8.40
CA LEU A 78 -1.51 19.66 -7.93
C LEU A 78 -2.54 19.55 -9.05
N ALA A 79 -2.23 20.04 -10.25
CA ALA A 79 -3.12 19.95 -11.41
C ALA A 79 -3.43 18.49 -11.78
N CYS A 80 -2.40 17.64 -11.79
CA CYS A 80 -2.56 16.19 -12.00
C CYS A 80 -3.50 15.57 -10.95
N ALA A 81 -3.28 15.84 -9.66
CA ALA A 81 -4.14 15.33 -8.58
C ALA A 81 -5.59 15.81 -8.70
N VAL A 82 -5.81 17.09 -9.02
CA VAL A 82 -7.15 17.66 -9.22
C VAL A 82 -7.87 16.99 -10.38
N GLN A 83 -7.19 16.76 -11.52
CA GLN A 83 -7.77 16.09 -12.68
C GLN A 83 -8.31 14.70 -12.34
N GLY A 84 -7.53 13.89 -11.61
CA GLY A 84 -7.96 12.56 -11.18
C GLY A 84 -9.10 12.59 -10.17
N ALA A 85 -9.06 13.54 -9.22
CA ALA A 85 -10.10 13.70 -8.21
C ALA A 85 -11.45 14.12 -8.80
N GLU A 86 -11.45 15.04 -9.77
CA GLU A 86 -12.68 15.45 -10.46
C GLU A 86 -13.28 14.29 -11.29
N PHE A 87 -12.44 13.44 -11.88
CA PHE A 87 -12.91 12.22 -12.52
C PHE A 87 -13.54 11.25 -11.52
N LEU A 88 -12.88 10.99 -10.39
CA LEU A 88 -13.41 10.13 -9.32
C LEU A 88 -14.72 10.66 -8.72
N LYS A 89 -14.78 11.96 -8.46
CA LYS A 89 -15.98 12.64 -7.94
C LYS A 89 -17.18 12.48 -8.88
N LYS A 90 -16.95 12.53 -10.18
CA LYS A 90 -18.02 12.49 -11.18
C LYS A 90 -18.46 11.07 -11.56
N TYR A 91 -17.54 10.13 -11.61
CA TYR A 91 -17.77 8.82 -12.24
C TYR A 91 -17.43 7.64 -11.33
N GLY A 92 -16.63 7.84 -10.27
CA GLY A 92 -15.99 6.78 -9.52
C GLY A 92 -16.92 5.92 -8.65
N HIS A 93 -18.14 6.40 -8.34
CA HIS A 93 -19.02 5.80 -7.34
C HIS A 93 -20.48 5.77 -7.78
N ASP A 94 -21.30 4.97 -7.08
CA ASP A 94 -22.75 4.97 -7.17
C ASP A 94 -23.38 6.04 -6.23
N ASP A 95 -24.72 6.11 -6.19
CA ASP A 95 -25.46 7.07 -5.36
C ASP A 95 -25.22 6.90 -3.85
N ASN A 96 -24.77 5.70 -3.42
CA ASN A 96 -24.43 5.40 -2.02
C ASN A 96 -22.97 5.73 -1.67
N TRP A 97 -22.19 6.25 -2.61
CA TRP A 97 -20.74 6.45 -2.48
C TRP A 97 -19.95 5.15 -2.31
N ASP A 98 -20.45 4.07 -2.90
CA ASP A 98 -19.70 2.85 -3.09
C ASP A 98 -18.91 2.95 -4.38
N PHE A 99 -17.60 2.96 -4.27
CA PHE A 99 -16.72 3.16 -5.42
C PHE A 99 -16.61 1.89 -6.26
N TYR A 100 -16.82 2.03 -7.58
CA TYR A 100 -16.69 0.94 -8.53
C TYR A 100 -15.27 0.33 -8.50
N PHE A 101 -15.12 -0.91 -8.96
CA PHE A 101 -13.80 -1.50 -9.12
C PHE A 101 -13.10 -0.98 -10.38
N SER A 102 -13.84 -0.96 -11.51
CA SER A 102 -13.32 -0.41 -12.76
C SER A 102 -14.40 0.29 -13.59
N LEU A 103 -13.96 1.23 -14.41
CA LEU A 103 -14.73 2.01 -15.36
C LEU A 103 -14.10 1.87 -16.74
N ASN A 104 -14.90 2.06 -17.82
CA ASN A 104 -14.32 2.29 -19.12
C ASN A 104 -13.67 3.69 -19.19
N ARG A 105 -13.03 3.99 -20.31
CA ARG A 105 -12.31 5.26 -20.51
C ARG A 105 -13.19 6.49 -20.22
N GLU A 106 -14.46 6.48 -20.65
CA GLU A 106 -15.42 7.58 -20.52
C GLU A 106 -16.04 7.68 -19.12
N GLY A 107 -15.73 6.75 -18.20
CA GLY A 107 -16.26 6.76 -16.84
C GLY A 107 -17.52 5.93 -16.63
N ARG A 108 -17.92 5.06 -17.58
CA ARG A 108 -19.06 4.15 -17.40
C ARG A 108 -18.62 2.92 -16.58
N PRO A 109 -19.40 2.48 -15.57
CA PRO A 109 -19.07 1.32 -14.75
C PRO A 109 -18.93 0.04 -15.55
N LEU A 110 -17.83 -0.68 -15.34
CA LEU A 110 -17.59 -2.03 -15.88
C LEU A 110 -17.75 -3.09 -14.81
N VAL A 111 -17.25 -2.82 -13.61
CA VAL A 111 -17.26 -3.79 -12.50
C VAL A 111 -17.79 -3.12 -11.24
N GLN A 112 -18.71 -3.83 -10.59
CA GLN A 112 -19.44 -3.43 -9.39
C GLN A 112 -18.51 -3.04 -8.22
N PRO A 113 -18.99 -2.26 -7.22
CA PRO A 113 -18.20 -1.83 -6.07
C PRO A 113 -18.05 -2.95 -5.01
N TYR A 114 -17.66 -4.15 -5.45
CA TYR A 114 -17.45 -5.31 -4.57
C TYR A 114 -16.18 -5.18 -3.71
N ASN A 115 -15.28 -4.29 -4.10
CA ASN A 115 -13.98 -4.12 -3.48
C ASN A 115 -13.96 -2.81 -2.68
N ILE A 116 -14.02 -2.92 -1.35
CA ILE A 116 -14.01 -1.76 -0.45
C ILE A 116 -12.72 -0.93 -0.53
N PHE A 117 -11.62 -1.48 -1.07
CA PHE A 117 -10.36 -0.75 -1.23
C PHE A 117 -10.48 0.41 -2.23
N SER A 118 -11.42 0.38 -3.18
CA SER A 118 -11.71 1.55 -4.00
C SER A 118 -12.18 2.74 -3.14
N ASN A 119 -13.01 2.48 -2.12
CA ASN A 119 -13.43 3.50 -1.16
C ASN A 119 -12.25 4.00 -0.30
N THR A 120 -11.38 3.09 0.19
CA THR A 120 -10.28 3.51 1.08
C THR A 120 -9.29 4.42 0.37
N PHE A 121 -8.91 4.09 -0.87
CA PHE A 121 -8.00 4.95 -1.64
C PHE A 121 -8.65 6.25 -2.13
N ALA A 122 -9.95 6.26 -2.43
CA ALA A 122 -10.67 7.49 -2.70
C ALA A 122 -10.72 8.39 -1.46
N CYS A 123 -10.97 7.83 -0.26
CA CYS A 123 -10.93 8.58 1.00
C CYS A 123 -9.58 9.26 1.22
N MET A 124 -8.49 8.49 1.11
CA MET A 124 -7.12 9.00 1.25
C MET A 124 -6.80 10.09 0.22
N ALA A 125 -7.23 9.90 -1.04
CA ALA A 125 -7.06 10.86 -2.13
C ALA A 125 -7.69 12.21 -1.83
N PHE A 126 -8.99 12.20 -1.50
CA PHE A 126 -9.72 13.43 -1.17
C PHE A 126 -9.20 14.08 0.12
N ALA A 127 -8.75 13.30 1.10
CA ALA A 127 -8.13 13.83 2.32
C ALA A 127 -6.83 14.58 2.02
N GLN A 128 -5.92 14.01 1.23
CA GLN A 128 -4.68 14.69 0.83
C GLN A 128 -4.94 15.89 -0.07
N LEU A 129 -5.91 15.80 -0.96
CA LEU A 129 -6.26 16.91 -1.84
C LEU A 129 -6.93 18.06 -1.08
N ALA A 130 -7.75 17.77 -0.07
CA ALA A 130 -8.29 18.78 0.84
C ALA A 130 -7.18 19.56 1.54
N LYS A 131 -6.16 18.88 2.04
CA LYS A 131 -4.95 19.51 2.63
C LYS A 131 -4.18 20.35 1.62
N ALA A 132 -4.08 19.89 0.37
CA ALA A 132 -3.32 20.57 -0.69
C ALA A 132 -3.99 21.86 -1.16
N THR A 133 -5.32 21.87 -1.22
CA THR A 133 -6.12 22.96 -1.80
C THR A 133 -6.79 23.86 -0.77
N GLY A 134 -6.96 23.38 0.48
CA GLY A 134 -7.82 24.02 1.48
C GLY A 134 -9.32 23.91 1.15
N SER A 135 -9.73 23.03 0.22
CA SER A 135 -11.12 22.87 -0.20
C SER A 135 -11.95 22.13 0.84
N ASP A 136 -13.00 22.79 1.35
CA ASP A 136 -13.98 22.17 2.23
C ASP A 136 -14.81 21.09 1.50
N GLU A 137 -15.06 21.24 0.21
CA GLU A 137 -15.75 20.22 -0.59
C GLU A 137 -15.00 18.87 -0.57
N TYR A 138 -13.69 18.88 -0.83
CA TYR A 138 -12.89 17.65 -0.78
C TYR A 138 -12.81 17.07 0.63
N ALA A 139 -12.75 17.90 1.65
CA ALA A 139 -12.79 17.45 3.05
C ALA A 139 -14.12 16.77 3.39
N GLN A 140 -15.26 17.35 2.97
CA GLN A 140 -16.59 16.75 3.14
C GLN A 140 -16.71 15.41 2.41
N ILE A 141 -16.20 15.31 1.18
CA ILE A 141 -16.18 14.05 0.41
C ILE A 141 -15.37 12.98 1.17
N ALA A 142 -14.18 13.32 1.64
CA ALA A 142 -13.35 12.37 2.38
C ALA A 142 -14.03 11.88 3.67
N ARG A 143 -14.65 12.78 4.45
CA ARG A 143 -15.43 12.43 5.66
C ARG A 143 -16.61 11.51 5.33
N LYS A 144 -17.35 11.79 4.26
CA LYS A 144 -18.46 10.96 3.80
C LYS A 144 -18.02 9.54 3.41
N ILE A 145 -16.94 9.44 2.66
CA ILE A 145 -16.36 8.14 2.27
C ILE A 145 -15.88 7.39 3.50
N PHE A 146 -15.23 8.05 4.46
CA PHE A 146 -14.78 7.44 5.71
C PHE A 146 -15.95 6.84 6.49
N SER A 147 -17.03 7.59 6.69
CA SER A 147 -18.25 7.08 7.33
C SER A 147 -18.81 5.87 6.60
N ARG A 148 -18.82 5.91 5.25
CA ARG A 148 -19.30 4.79 4.44
C ARG A 148 -18.44 3.54 4.59
N ILE A 149 -17.13 3.68 4.72
CA ILE A 149 -16.21 2.57 4.99
C ILE A 149 -16.52 1.91 6.34
N LEU A 150 -16.72 2.72 7.39
CA LEU A 150 -17.06 2.20 8.73
C LEU A 150 -18.39 1.45 8.72
N GLU A 151 -19.42 1.93 8.02
CA GLU A 151 -20.68 1.22 7.83
C GLU A 151 -20.51 -0.14 7.14
N ARG A 152 -19.63 -0.22 6.12
CA ARG A 152 -19.38 -1.44 5.36
C ARG A 152 -18.40 -2.40 6.02
N ARG A 153 -17.68 -1.99 7.06
CA ARG A 153 -16.54 -2.73 7.64
C ARG A 153 -16.89 -4.17 8.02
N SER A 154 -18.09 -4.41 8.59
CA SER A 154 -18.53 -5.74 9.01
C SER A 154 -18.93 -6.67 7.86
N ASN A 155 -19.28 -6.09 6.71
CA ASN A 155 -19.65 -6.83 5.49
C ASN A 155 -19.12 -6.09 4.25
N PRO A 156 -17.78 -6.05 4.04
CA PRO A 156 -17.16 -5.18 3.04
C PRO A 156 -17.57 -5.48 1.60
N LYS A 157 -17.91 -6.72 1.30
CA LYS A 157 -18.39 -7.14 -0.04
C LYS A 157 -19.90 -6.99 -0.23
N GLY A 158 -20.68 -6.91 0.87
CA GLY A 158 -22.11 -6.72 0.81
C GLY A 158 -22.81 -7.74 -0.09
N GLN A 159 -23.72 -7.25 -0.92
CA GLN A 159 -24.47 -8.08 -1.89
C GLN A 159 -23.61 -8.75 -2.97
N TRP A 160 -22.37 -8.31 -3.16
CA TRP A 160 -21.44 -8.87 -4.15
C TRP A 160 -20.55 -9.98 -3.58
N CYS A 161 -20.80 -10.43 -2.34
CA CYS A 161 -20.09 -11.53 -1.73
C CYS A 161 -20.45 -12.86 -2.41
N LYS A 162 -19.43 -13.59 -2.86
CA LYS A 162 -19.62 -14.91 -3.50
C LYS A 162 -19.58 -16.08 -2.51
N ALA A 163 -19.18 -15.85 -1.26
CA ALA A 163 -19.12 -16.87 -0.23
C ALA A 163 -20.53 -17.30 0.16
N TYR A 164 -20.75 -18.60 0.35
CA TYR A 164 -22.03 -19.10 0.86
C TYR A 164 -22.19 -18.71 2.34
N PRO A 165 -23.28 -18.03 2.72
CA PRO A 165 -23.45 -17.54 4.07
C PRO A 165 -23.40 -18.65 5.12
N GLY A 166 -22.62 -18.45 6.18
CA GLY A 166 -22.58 -19.30 7.36
C GLY A 166 -21.76 -20.60 7.24
N THR A 167 -21.34 -21.02 6.04
CA THR A 167 -20.56 -22.26 5.90
C THR A 167 -19.14 -22.13 6.40
N ARG A 168 -18.43 -21.08 5.96
CA ARG A 168 -17.04 -20.76 6.38
C ARG A 168 -16.88 -19.25 6.43
N PRO A 169 -17.47 -18.61 7.45
CA PRO A 169 -17.39 -17.16 7.54
C PRO A 169 -15.97 -16.74 7.92
N MET A 170 -15.37 -15.89 7.08
CA MET A 170 -14.01 -15.38 7.26
C MET A 170 -13.99 -13.87 7.24
N LYS A 171 -13.02 -13.28 7.93
CA LYS A 171 -12.63 -11.89 7.81
C LYS A 171 -11.18 -11.79 7.32
N ASP A 172 -10.92 -10.74 6.59
CA ASP A 172 -9.71 -10.50 5.82
C ASP A 172 -8.78 -9.53 6.57
N PHE A 173 -7.49 -9.82 6.59
CA PHE A 173 -6.46 -9.03 7.26
C PHE A 173 -6.20 -7.68 6.58
N ALA A 174 -6.29 -7.63 5.24
CA ALA A 174 -5.96 -6.41 4.51
C ALA A 174 -6.88 -5.23 4.86
N LEU A 175 -8.12 -5.49 5.32
CA LEU A 175 -9.05 -4.42 5.65
C LEU A 175 -8.65 -3.62 6.90
N PRO A 176 -8.41 -4.19 8.10
CA PRO A 176 -7.94 -3.43 9.25
C PRO A 176 -6.56 -2.80 9.00
N MET A 177 -5.68 -3.43 8.23
CA MET A 177 -4.40 -2.85 7.80
C MET A 177 -4.60 -1.52 7.06
N ILE A 178 -5.44 -1.50 6.03
CA ILE A 178 -5.68 -0.29 5.23
C ILE A 178 -6.43 0.78 6.02
N ILE A 179 -7.41 0.40 6.84
CA ILE A 179 -8.15 1.36 7.68
C ILE A 179 -7.21 2.02 8.69
N CYS A 180 -6.25 1.28 9.25
CA CYS A 180 -5.23 1.81 10.13
C CYS A 180 -4.42 2.95 9.48
N ASN A 181 -3.95 2.74 8.23
CA ASN A 181 -3.24 3.78 7.49
C ASN A 181 -4.17 4.96 7.09
N MET A 182 -5.38 4.65 6.61
CA MET A 182 -6.36 5.66 6.23
C MET A 182 -6.74 6.58 7.40
N ALA A 183 -6.79 6.05 8.62
CA ALA A 183 -7.06 6.84 9.82
C ALA A 183 -6.02 7.94 10.02
N LEU A 184 -4.73 7.66 9.79
CA LEU A 184 -3.66 8.65 9.83
C LEU A 184 -3.79 9.69 8.70
N GLU A 185 -4.24 9.27 7.53
CA GLU A 185 -4.40 10.16 6.38
C GLU A 185 -5.55 11.16 6.53
N ILE A 186 -6.64 10.76 7.21
CA ILE A 186 -7.82 11.61 7.41
C ILE A 186 -7.78 12.42 8.72
N GLU A 187 -6.83 12.16 9.60
CA GLU A 187 -6.76 12.73 10.95
C GLU A 187 -6.97 14.25 11.00
N ASP A 188 -6.31 15.00 10.11
CA ASP A 188 -6.35 16.47 10.13
C ASP A 188 -7.70 17.05 9.71
N ILE A 189 -8.49 16.30 8.93
CA ILE A 189 -9.77 16.76 8.39
C ILE A 189 -10.99 16.16 9.08
N LEU A 190 -10.81 15.13 9.91
CA LEU A 190 -11.88 14.51 10.68
C LEU A 190 -12.15 15.34 11.94
N GLU A 191 -13.40 15.77 12.10
CA GLU A 191 -13.82 16.60 13.24
C GLU A 191 -13.97 15.75 14.51
N ASP A 192 -14.57 14.57 14.39
CA ASP A 192 -14.78 13.63 15.49
C ASP A 192 -13.51 12.80 15.76
N LYS A 193 -12.74 13.24 16.76
CA LYS A 193 -11.51 12.57 17.17
C LYS A 193 -11.77 11.27 17.94
N ASP A 194 -12.92 11.12 18.57
CA ASP A 194 -13.27 9.91 19.31
C ASP A 194 -13.51 8.73 18.34
N ILE A 195 -14.21 8.98 17.23
CA ILE A 195 -14.37 7.98 16.16
C ILE A 195 -13.00 7.60 15.56
N LEU A 196 -12.09 8.56 15.41
CA LEU A 196 -10.74 8.29 14.92
C LEU A 196 -9.99 7.36 15.86
N GLU A 197 -9.92 7.69 17.15
CA GLU A 197 -9.18 6.87 18.13
C GLU A 197 -9.81 5.48 18.30
N GLN A 198 -11.15 5.36 18.34
CA GLN A 198 -11.84 4.08 18.36
C GLN A 198 -11.53 3.24 17.12
N THR A 199 -11.44 3.88 15.95
CA THR A 199 -11.07 3.20 14.69
C THR A 199 -9.65 2.66 14.75
N ILE A 200 -8.70 3.47 15.24
CA ILE A 200 -7.30 3.07 15.43
C ILE A 200 -7.19 1.91 16.43
N ASP A 201 -7.82 2.03 17.60
CA ASP A 201 -7.77 0.99 18.64
C ASP A 201 -8.37 -0.33 18.15
N THR A 202 -9.48 -0.25 17.42
CA THR A 202 -10.09 -1.44 16.82
C THR A 202 -9.16 -2.10 15.82
N CYS A 203 -8.47 -1.33 14.96
CA CYS A 203 -7.52 -1.87 13.99
C CYS A 203 -6.30 -2.50 14.69
N LEU A 204 -5.74 -1.83 15.68
CA LEU A 204 -4.61 -2.37 16.45
C LEU A 204 -4.98 -3.69 17.14
N HIS A 205 -6.16 -3.74 17.79
CA HIS A 205 -6.67 -4.97 18.39
C HIS A 205 -6.84 -6.08 17.34
N GLU A 206 -7.52 -5.80 16.22
CA GLU A 206 -7.72 -6.82 15.18
C GLU A 206 -6.39 -7.34 14.64
N ILE A 207 -5.44 -6.46 14.34
CA ILE A 207 -4.15 -6.85 13.77
C ILE A 207 -3.32 -7.66 14.78
N LEU A 208 -3.16 -7.17 16.03
CA LEU A 208 -2.21 -7.70 16.98
C LEU A 208 -2.76 -8.82 17.88
N ASP A 209 -4.08 -8.92 18.06
CA ASP A 209 -4.70 -9.88 18.98
C ASP A 209 -5.56 -10.92 18.24
N VAL A 210 -5.93 -10.65 16.97
CA VAL A 210 -6.77 -11.57 16.20
C VAL A 210 -6.02 -12.17 15.01
N PHE A 211 -5.39 -11.36 14.17
CA PHE A 211 -4.68 -11.86 12.98
C PHE A 211 -3.26 -12.32 13.28
N TYR A 212 -2.54 -11.66 14.18
CA TYR A 212 -1.20 -12.05 14.56
C TYR A 212 -1.22 -13.36 15.36
N GLN A 213 -0.41 -14.32 14.93
CA GLN A 213 -0.24 -15.61 15.59
C GLN A 213 1.15 -15.68 16.23
N PRO A 214 1.28 -15.47 17.54
CA PRO A 214 2.59 -15.40 18.23
C PRO A 214 3.46 -16.65 18.02
N GLU A 215 2.82 -17.82 18.03
CA GLU A 215 3.45 -19.13 17.81
C GLU A 215 4.08 -19.23 16.41
N LEU A 216 3.43 -18.62 15.42
CA LEU A 216 3.85 -18.62 14.01
C LEU A 216 4.75 -17.43 13.69
N GLY A 217 4.66 -16.34 14.45
CA GLY A 217 5.41 -15.10 14.25
C GLY A 217 5.00 -14.33 12.98
N CYS A 218 3.73 -14.45 12.55
CA CYS A 218 3.17 -13.78 11.38
C CYS A 218 1.65 -13.55 11.54
N MET A 219 1.07 -12.72 10.65
CA MET A 219 -0.38 -12.58 10.52
C MET A 219 -0.92 -13.63 9.54
N LEU A 220 -2.16 -14.07 9.77
CA LEU A 220 -2.90 -14.86 8.79
C LEU A 220 -3.71 -13.93 7.89
N GLU A 221 -3.76 -14.21 6.59
CA GLU A 221 -4.58 -13.42 5.64
C GLU A 221 -6.07 -13.52 5.94
N ASN A 222 -6.52 -14.64 6.51
CA ASN A 222 -7.91 -14.85 6.89
C ASN A 222 -8.04 -15.62 8.20
N VAL A 223 -8.99 -15.19 9.02
CA VAL A 223 -9.40 -15.89 10.23
C VAL A 223 -10.92 -16.06 10.27
N SER A 224 -11.43 -16.93 11.13
CA SER A 224 -12.87 -17.06 11.38
C SER A 224 -13.47 -15.71 11.79
N SER A 225 -14.53 -15.28 11.12
CA SER A 225 -15.25 -14.06 11.53
C SER A 225 -16.15 -14.27 12.75
N LEU A 226 -16.35 -15.52 13.20
CA LEU A 226 -17.18 -15.85 14.37
C LEU A 226 -16.42 -15.65 15.68
N ASP A 227 -15.16 -16.10 15.72
CA ASP A 227 -14.38 -16.16 16.96
C ASP A 227 -12.93 -15.71 16.79
N GLY A 228 -12.54 -15.25 15.60
CA GLY A 228 -11.18 -14.79 15.31
C GLY A 228 -10.11 -15.87 15.24
N LYS A 229 -10.50 -17.16 15.30
CA LYS A 229 -9.52 -18.25 15.34
C LYS A 229 -9.01 -18.63 13.95
N PRO A 230 -7.77 -19.17 13.88
CA PRO A 230 -7.26 -19.78 12.66
C PRO A 230 -8.15 -20.90 12.13
N LEU A 231 -8.28 -20.98 10.81
CA LEU A 231 -9.02 -22.04 10.13
C LEU A 231 -8.03 -22.98 9.43
N ASP A 232 -8.24 -24.31 9.60
CA ASP A 232 -7.40 -25.30 8.92
C ASP A 232 -7.90 -25.59 7.51
N CYS A 233 -7.82 -24.58 6.66
CA CYS A 233 -8.10 -24.65 5.24
C CYS A 233 -7.09 -23.82 4.49
N PHE A 234 -7.07 -23.88 3.17
CA PHE A 234 -6.14 -23.15 2.32
C PHE A 234 -6.10 -21.65 2.66
N GLU A 235 -7.25 -20.99 2.63
CA GLU A 235 -7.35 -19.55 2.87
C GLU A 235 -6.97 -19.17 4.32
N GLY A 236 -7.29 -20.04 5.29
CA GLY A 236 -7.02 -19.81 6.72
C GLY A 236 -5.57 -20.10 7.13
N ARG A 237 -4.78 -20.76 6.26
CA ARG A 237 -3.35 -21.00 6.49
C ARG A 237 -2.44 -20.09 5.68
N GLU A 238 -3.03 -19.24 4.86
CA GLU A 238 -2.29 -18.34 3.99
C GLU A 238 -1.72 -17.15 4.75
N ILE A 239 -0.47 -16.81 4.44
CA ILE A 239 0.21 -15.59 4.86
C ILE A 239 0.76 -14.84 3.65
N ASN A 240 0.78 -13.53 3.76
CA ASN A 240 1.41 -12.62 2.79
C ASN A 240 2.45 -11.75 3.51
N PRO A 241 3.74 -12.09 3.44
CA PRO A 241 4.78 -11.33 4.14
C PRO A 241 4.80 -9.83 3.79
N GLY A 242 4.37 -9.48 2.57
CA GLY A 242 4.24 -8.08 2.14
C GLY A 242 3.17 -7.33 2.91
N HIS A 243 1.98 -7.90 3.06
CA HIS A 243 0.90 -7.32 3.87
C HIS A 243 1.30 -7.19 5.34
N ASP A 244 1.94 -8.24 5.90
CA ASP A 244 2.41 -8.20 7.28
C ASP A 244 3.36 -7.01 7.49
N LEU A 245 4.38 -6.87 6.63
CA LEU A 245 5.38 -5.81 6.77
C LEU A 245 4.81 -4.41 6.48
N GLU A 246 3.88 -4.30 5.52
CA GLU A 246 3.17 -3.04 5.28
C GLU A 246 2.32 -2.63 6.49
N ALA A 247 1.55 -3.54 7.08
CA ALA A 247 0.78 -3.27 8.28
C ALA A 247 1.68 -2.87 9.46
N LEU A 248 2.80 -3.55 9.64
CA LEU A 248 3.72 -3.30 10.74
C LEU A 248 4.31 -1.90 10.67
N TRP A 249 4.74 -1.42 9.51
CA TRP A 249 5.24 -0.05 9.45
C TRP A 249 4.12 1.02 9.52
N PHE A 250 2.88 0.72 9.11
CA PHE A 250 1.74 1.59 9.40
C PHE A 250 1.52 1.73 10.91
N MET A 251 1.56 0.62 11.63
CA MET A 251 1.44 0.63 13.09
C MET A 251 2.64 1.28 13.79
N MET A 252 3.86 1.19 13.24
CA MET A 252 5.00 1.96 13.77
C MET A 252 4.73 3.47 13.70
N ASN A 253 4.04 3.98 12.65
CA ASN A 253 3.61 5.37 12.60
C ASN A 253 2.62 5.72 13.73
N LEU A 254 1.70 4.80 14.07
CA LEU A 254 0.81 4.98 15.22
C LEU A 254 1.57 4.96 16.55
N GLY A 255 2.55 4.09 16.67
CA GLY A 255 3.45 4.06 17.83
C GLY A 255 4.19 5.39 18.01
N VAL A 256 4.71 5.96 16.93
CA VAL A 256 5.35 7.30 16.93
C VAL A 256 4.34 8.38 17.34
N ARG A 257 3.15 8.39 16.72
CA ARG A 257 2.07 9.35 17.03
C ARG A 257 1.67 9.32 18.51
N ARG A 258 1.65 8.15 19.14
CA ARG A 258 1.27 7.94 20.53
C ARG A 258 2.45 8.02 21.50
N GLY A 259 3.69 8.10 21.02
CA GLY A 259 4.90 8.02 21.84
C GLY A 259 5.09 6.65 22.52
N ASP A 260 4.49 5.59 21.96
CA ASP A 260 4.50 4.23 22.52
C ASP A 260 5.72 3.43 22.04
N LYS A 261 6.80 3.54 22.77
CA LYS A 261 8.06 2.83 22.46
C LYS A 261 7.92 1.31 22.58
N ALA A 262 7.13 0.82 23.55
CA ALA A 262 6.95 -0.62 23.74
C ALA A 262 6.20 -1.25 22.56
N LEU A 263 5.20 -0.56 22.02
CA LEU A 263 4.53 -0.97 20.80
C LEU A 263 5.53 -1.00 19.63
N ILE A 264 6.35 0.04 19.46
CA ILE A 264 7.34 0.09 18.37
C ILE A 264 8.32 -1.09 18.46
N GLU A 265 8.89 -1.37 19.63
CA GLU A 265 9.80 -2.50 19.84
C GLU A 265 9.12 -3.84 19.50
N LYS A 266 7.89 -4.07 19.95
CA LYS A 266 7.09 -5.26 19.62
C LYS A 266 6.89 -5.39 18.10
N LEU A 267 6.55 -4.32 17.41
CA LEU A 267 6.35 -4.32 15.97
C LEU A 267 7.63 -4.62 15.19
N VAL A 268 8.76 -4.10 15.65
CA VAL A 268 10.08 -4.40 15.07
C VAL A 268 10.44 -5.88 15.23
N ASP A 269 10.21 -6.47 16.41
CA ASP A 269 10.46 -7.89 16.65
C ASP A 269 9.59 -8.78 15.76
N ILE A 270 8.31 -8.43 15.58
CA ILE A 270 7.41 -9.14 14.65
C ILE A 270 7.93 -8.99 13.21
N SER A 271 8.32 -7.79 12.80
CA SER A 271 8.82 -7.53 11.44
C SER A 271 10.04 -8.38 11.11
N LEU A 272 10.97 -8.56 12.06
CA LEU A 272 12.14 -9.41 11.89
C LEU A 272 11.78 -10.90 11.72
N ARG A 273 10.76 -11.39 12.42
CA ARG A 273 10.28 -12.77 12.25
C ARG A 273 9.60 -12.97 10.90
N VAL A 274 8.79 -12.01 10.48
CA VAL A 274 8.07 -12.05 9.19
C VAL A 274 9.05 -12.03 8.02
N ILE A 275 10.03 -11.11 8.02
CA ILE A 275 10.99 -11.00 6.91
C ILE A 275 11.86 -12.25 6.80
N GLU A 276 12.28 -12.86 7.91
CA GLU A 276 13.06 -14.08 7.91
C GLU A 276 12.26 -15.28 7.36
N ARG A 277 10.97 -15.38 7.72
CA ARG A 277 10.06 -16.41 7.19
C ARG A 277 9.79 -16.21 5.70
N GLY A 278 9.57 -14.97 5.28
CA GLY A 278 9.19 -14.61 3.91
C GLY A 278 10.33 -14.69 2.91
N TRP A 279 11.58 -14.67 3.36
CA TRP A 279 12.75 -14.62 2.47
C TRP A 279 13.03 -15.97 1.80
N ASP A 280 13.14 -15.96 0.47
CA ASP A 280 13.58 -17.12 -0.30
C ASP A 280 15.11 -17.34 -0.13
N LYS A 281 15.48 -18.40 0.60
CA LYS A 281 16.88 -18.69 0.92
C LYS A 281 17.67 -19.22 -0.29
N GLU A 282 16.98 -19.68 -1.33
CA GLU A 282 17.60 -20.24 -2.53
C GLU A 282 17.91 -19.16 -3.59
N TYR A 283 16.93 -18.30 -3.90
CA TYR A 283 17.05 -17.31 -4.96
C TYR A 283 17.04 -15.86 -4.48
N GLY A 284 16.84 -15.64 -3.19
CA GLY A 284 16.64 -14.28 -2.67
C GLY A 284 15.24 -13.73 -2.95
N GLY A 285 14.99 -12.53 -2.44
CA GLY A 285 13.68 -11.90 -2.49
C GLY A 285 12.64 -12.54 -1.58
N ILE A 286 11.47 -11.95 -1.51
CA ILE A 286 10.38 -12.37 -0.62
C ILE A 286 9.33 -13.12 -1.42
N PHE A 287 8.84 -14.24 -0.91
CA PHE A 287 7.67 -14.93 -1.46
C PHE A 287 6.43 -14.07 -1.37
N TYR A 288 5.55 -14.18 -2.35
CA TYR A 288 4.29 -13.46 -2.34
C TYR A 288 3.31 -14.07 -1.34
N PHE A 289 3.10 -15.39 -1.42
CA PHE A 289 2.27 -16.12 -0.46
C PHE A 289 2.98 -17.36 0.07
N LEU A 290 2.70 -17.72 1.33
CA LEU A 290 3.16 -18.95 1.95
C LEU A 290 2.01 -19.61 2.71
N ASP A 291 2.06 -20.93 2.89
CA ASP A 291 1.19 -21.69 3.79
C ASP A 291 1.92 -21.89 5.13
N VAL A 292 1.29 -21.57 6.25
CA VAL A 292 1.93 -21.66 7.59
C VAL A 292 2.34 -23.08 7.98
N LYS A 293 1.73 -24.10 7.39
CA LYS A 293 2.05 -25.52 7.60
C LYS A 293 2.94 -26.09 6.50
N GLY A 294 3.31 -25.29 5.50
CA GLY A 294 4.08 -25.77 4.35
C GLY A 294 3.28 -26.63 3.38
N ALA A 295 1.95 -26.56 3.40
CA ALA A 295 1.09 -27.23 2.42
C ALA A 295 1.25 -26.57 1.03
N PRO A 296 0.92 -27.31 -0.06
CA PRO A 296 1.00 -26.76 -1.41
C PRO A 296 0.14 -25.50 -1.57
N GLN A 297 0.72 -24.48 -2.18
CA GLN A 297 0.00 -23.25 -2.54
C GLN A 297 -0.93 -23.50 -3.72
N GLN A 298 -2.11 -22.86 -3.68
CA GLN A 298 -3.07 -22.89 -4.78
C GLN A 298 -2.99 -21.64 -5.67
N LYS A 299 -2.41 -20.54 -5.18
CA LYS A 299 -2.15 -19.35 -5.99
C LYS A 299 -0.95 -19.58 -6.88
N LEU A 300 -1.13 -19.43 -8.19
CA LEU A 300 -0.07 -19.68 -9.19
C LEU A 300 1.10 -18.69 -9.03
N GLU A 301 0.83 -17.51 -8.51
CA GLU A 301 1.79 -16.44 -8.30
C GLU A 301 2.50 -16.50 -6.92
N TRP A 302 2.33 -17.54 -6.13
CA TRP A 302 2.80 -17.61 -4.76
C TRP A 302 4.32 -17.40 -4.59
N ASP A 303 5.12 -17.86 -5.53
CA ASP A 303 6.58 -17.76 -5.49
C ASP A 303 7.14 -16.60 -6.31
N GLN A 304 6.30 -15.80 -6.95
CA GLN A 304 6.71 -14.61 -7.66
C GLN A 304 7.26 -13.55 -6.70
N LYS A 305 8.17 -12.72 -7.23
CA LYS A 305 8.71 -11.58 -6.50
C LYS A 305 8.02 -10.33 -7.00
N LEU A 306 7.19 -9.72 -6.15
CA LEU A 306 6.44 -8.52 -6.52
C LEU A 306 7.11 -7.26 -5.97
N TRP A 307 7.05 -6.18 -6.75
CA TRP A 307 7.65 -4.88 -6.45
C TRP A 307 7.21 -4.33 -5.08
N TRP A 308 5.90 -4.34 -4.84
CA TRP A 308 5.35 -3.75 -3.64
C TRP A 308 5.75 -4.51 -2.38
N VAL A 309 5.77 -5.83 -2.42
CA VAL A 309 6.20 -6.67 -1.28
C VAL A 309 7.61 -6.28 -0.83
N HIS A 310 8.54 -6.09 -1.77
CA HIS A 310 9.93 -5.75 -1.46
C HIS A 310 10.10 -4.31 -1.02
N ILE A 311 9.38 -3.37 -1.63
CA ILE A 311 9.41 -1.95 -1.28
C ILE A 311 8.86 -1.75 0.14
N GLU A 312 7.68 -2.32 0.46
CA GLU A 312 7.07 -2.20 1.78
C GLU A 312 7.94 -2.84 2.87
N SER A 313 8.58 -3.95 2.53
CA SER A 313 9.54 -4.61 3.43
C SER A 313 10.77 -3.74 3.68
N ALA A 314 11.31 -3.08 2.66
CA ALA A 314 12.44 -2.17 2.82
C ALA A 314 12.07 -0.97 3.71
N ILE A 315 10.85 -0.42 3.54
CA ILE A 315 10.33 0.65 4.43
C ILE A 315 10.25 0.15 5.87
N ALA A 316 9.65 -1.02 6.11
CA ALA A 316 9.51 -1.59 7.45
C ALA A 316 10.87 -1.79 8.13
N MET A 317 11.87 -2.31 7.41
CA MET A 317 13.20 -2.54 7.95
C MET A 317 13.95 -1.24 8.23
N LEU A 318 13.99 -0.29 7.30
CA LEU A 318 14.69 0.98 7.51
C LEU A 318 14.04 1.82 8.61
N LYS A 319 12.69 1.81 8.69
CA LYS A 319 11.94 2.46 9.75
C LYS A 319 12.19 1.83 11.11
N GLY A 320 12.20 0.49 11.18
CA GLY A 320 12.55 -0.23 12.40
C GLY A 320 13.95 0.15 12.91
N TYR A 321 14.94 0.24 12.02
CA TYR A 321 16.27 0.73 12.37
C TYR A 321 16.27 2.18 12.85
N GLN A 322 15.63 3.09 12.10
CA GLN A 322 15.55 4.51 12.43
C GLN A 322 14.90 4.75 13.82
N LEU A 323 13.89 3.96 14.18
CA LEU A 323 13.16 4.14 15.45
C LEU A 323 13.82 3.48 16.64
N THR A 324 14.60 2.39 16.45
CA THR A 324 15.11 1.56 17.55
C THR A 324 16.62 1.37 17.56
N GLY A 325 17.32 1.71 16.47
CA GLY A 325 18.74 1.40 16.31
C GLY A 325 19.06 -0.09 16.14
N ASN A 326 18.05 -0.93 15.84
CA ASN A 326 18.25 -2.37 15.73
C ASN A 326 19.03 -2.74 14.46
N GLU A 327 20.29 -3.15 14.63
CA GLU A 327 21.22 -3.49 13.56
C GLU A 327 20.71 -4.62 12.63
N LYS A 328 19.87 -5.53 13.11
CA LYS A 328 19.28 -6.57 12.27
C LYS A 328 18.31 -5.98 11.24
N CYS A 329 17.60 -4.92 11.61
CA CYS A 329 16.76 -4.19 10.66
C CYS A 329 17.60 -3.52 9.57
N LEU A 330 18.75 -2.94 9.94
CA LEU A 330 19.68 -2.38 8.97
C LEU A 330 20.25 -3.45 8.04
N ASP A 331 20.64 -4.61 8.55
CA ASP A 331 21.12 -5.72 7.74
C ASP A 331 20.08 -6.18 6.70
N TRP A 332 18.82 -6.30 7.13
CA TRP A 332 17.73 -6.64 6.23
C TRP A 332 17.42 -5.54 5.23
N PHE A 333 17.45 -4.28 5.65
CA PHE A 333 17.27 -3.14 4.74
C PHE A 333 18.33 -3.15 3.64
N LEU A 334 19.61 -3.28 3.97
CA LEU A 334 20.70 -3.30 2.98
C LEU A 334 20.56 -4.44 1.99
N LYS A 335 20.12 -5.61 2.45
CA LYS A 335 19.86 -6.77 1.61
C LYS A 335 18.66 -6.55 0.66
N LEU A 336 17.60 -5.91 1.14
CA LEU A 336 16.43 -5.55 0.33
C LEU A 336 16.77 -4.43 -0.66
N ASP A 337 17.54 -3.45 -0.24
CA ASP A 337 18.01 -2.36 -1.08
C ASP A 337 18.80 -2.88 -2.29
N ASP A 338 19.77 -3.77 -2.04
CA ASP A 338 20.53 -4.42 -3.12
C ASP A 338 19.60 -5.20 -4.07
N TYR A 339 18.66 -5.98 -3.53
CA TYR A 339 17.69 -6.74 -4.32
C TYR A 339 16.79 -5.84 -5.18
N LEU A 340 16.28 -4.75 -4.61
CA LEU A 340 15.42 -3.77 -5.30
C LEU A 340 16.14 -3.15 -6.50
N TRP A 341 17.34 -2.65 -6.30
CA TRP A 341 18.12 -1.98 -7.35
C TRP A 341 18.68 -2.95 -8.39
N THR A 342 18.92 -4.19 -8.02
CA THR A 342 19.44 -5.23 -8.94
C THR A 342 18.35 -5.80 -9.84
N HIS A 343 17.15 -6.07 -9.27
CA HIS A 343 16.13 -6.87 -9.95
C HIS A 343 14.91 -6.05 -10.42
N PHE A 344 14.47 -5.05 -9.65
CA PHE A 344 13.27 -4.29 -9.99
C PHE A 344 13.54 -3.02 -10.79
N LYS A 345 14.70 -2.38 -10.59
CA LYS A 345 15.06 -1.19 -11.36
C LYS A 345 15.24 -1.54 -12.83
N ASP A 346 14.44 -0.94 -13.71
CA ASP A 346 14.67 -0.99 -15.16
C ASP A 346 15.81 -0.02 -15.53
N LYS A 347 16.84 -0.55 -16.20
CA LYS A 347 18.03 0.21 -16.58
C LYS A 347 17.88 0.96 -17.91
N GLU A 348 16.83 0.65 -18.68
CA GLU A 348 16.62 1.19 -20.02
C GLU A 348 15.44 2.17 -20.09
N TYR A 349 14.37 1.88 -19.31
CA TYR A 349 13.14 2.68 -19.31
C TYR A 349 12.83 3.21 -17.90
N PRO A 350 12.13 4.36 -17.82
CA PRO A 350 11.65 4.89 -16.54
C PRO A 350 10.69 3.93 -15.81
N GLU A 351 10.50 4.18 -14.53
CA GLU A 351 9.70 3.35 -13.62
C GLU A 351 10.28 1.92 -13.46
N TRP A 352 9.89 1.24 -12.42
CA TRP A 352 10.42 -0.07 -12.04
C TRP A 352 9.56 -1.21 -12.59
N PHE A 353 10.17 -2.38 -12.81
CA PHE A 353 9.42 -3.61 -13.06
C PHE A 353 8.54 -3.97 -11.87
N GLY A 354 7.41 -4.62 -12.14
CA GLY A 354 6.47 -5.03 -11.09
C GLY A 354 6.52 -6.50 -10.74
N TYR A 355 6.89 -7.32 -11.71
CA TYR A 355 6.66 -8.77 -11.63
C TYR A 355 7.90 -9.52 -12.05
N LEU A 356 8.49 -10.26 -11.10
CA LEU A 356 9.62 -11.15 -11.34
C LEU A 356 9.20 -12.58 -11.06
N ASN A 357 9.82 -13.53 -11.73
CA ASN A 357 9.69 -14.94 -11.39
C ASN A 357 10.47 -15.25 -10.08
N ARG A 358 10.39 -16.48 -9.59
CA ARG A 358 11.05 -16.88 -8.35
C ARG A 358 12.57 -16.62 -8.36
N ARG A 359 13.23 -16.67 -9.53
CA ARG A 359 14.68 -16.46 -9.69
C ARG A 359 15.09 -14.99 -9.77
N GLY A 360 14.12 -14.07 -9.72
CA GLY A 360 14.38 -12.63 -9.83
C GLY A 360 14.50 -12.13 -11.28
N GLU A 361 14.09 -12.93 -12.28
CA GLU A 361 14.06 -12.53 -13.68
C GLU A 361 12.71 -11.85 -14.01
N VAL A 362 12.73 -10.86 -14.88
CA VAL A 362 11.54 -10.11 -15.26
C VAL A 362 10.51 -11.02 -15.92
N LEU A 363 9.32 -11.10 -15.33
CA LEU A 363 8.20 -11.89 -15.82
C LEU A 363 7.27 -11.08 -16.72
N LEU A 364 6.97 -9.84 -16.32
CA LEU A 364 6.17 -8.88 -17.09
C LEU A 364 6.91 -7.54 -17.15
N THR A 365 6.97 -6.95 -18.35
CA THR A 365 7.69 -5.70 -18.59
C THR A 365 6.83 -4.45 -18.38
N LEU A 366 5.50 -4.59 -18.34
CA LEU A 366 4.57 -3.48 -18.16
C LEU A 366 4.88 -2.64 -16.90
N LYS A 367 4.66 -1.33 -17.00
CA LYS A 367 4.88 -0.39 -15.89
C LYS A 367 3.60 -0.10 -15.10
N GLY A 368 2.45 -0.25 -15.74
CA GLY A 368 1.13 -0.11 -15.13
C GLY A 368 0.16 -1.18 -15.60
N GLY A 369 -0.89 -1.43 -14.83
CA GLY A 369 -1.92 -2.41 -15.16
C GLY A 369 -3.03 -2.45 -14.12
N LYS A 370 -3.76 -3.56 -14.06
CA LYS A 370 -4.85 -3.75 -13.09
C LYS A 370 -4.37 -3.66 -11.63
N TRP A 371 -3.13 -4.05 -11.35
CA TRP A 371 -2.61 -4.19 -9.99
C TRP A 371 -1.48 -3.21 -9.66
N LYS A 372 -0.71 -2.78 -10.65
CA LYS A 372 0.40 -1.83 -10.51
C LYS A 372 0.00 -0.48 -11.10
N GLY A 373 0.25 0.59 -10.37
CA GLY A 373 0.01 1.97 -10.75
C GLY A 373 0.96 2.93 -10.03
N CYS A 374 0.71 4.22 -10.15
CA CYS A 374 1.49 5.29 -9.50
C CYS A 374 1.26 5.30 -7.98
N PHE A 375 1.87 4.36 -7.26
CA PHE A 375 1.71 4.29 -5.80
C PHE A 375 2.91 3.67 -5.08
N HIS A 376 3.06 2.33 -5.06
CA HIS A 376 4.08 1.68 -4.23
C HIS A 376 5.51 2.09 -4.60
N VAL A 377 5.83 2.22 -5.90
CA VAL A 377 7.17 2.67 -6.31
C VAL A 377 7.41 4.12 -5.88
N PRO A 378 6.63 5.13 -6.32
CA PRO A 378 6.89 6.51 -5.94
C PRO A 378 6.72 6.75 -4.43
N ARG A 379 5.73 6.11 -3.75
CA ARG A 379 5.58 6.18 -2.29
C ARG A 379 6.81 5.60 -1.59
N GLY A 380 7.27 4.44 -2.04
CA GLY A 380 8.43 3.78 -1.46
C GLY A 380 9.72 4.56 -1.64
N LEU A 381 9.97 5.09 -2.84
CA LEU A 381 11.12 5.96 -3.09
C LEU A 381 11.09 7.18 -2.17
N TYR A 382 9.93 7.82 -2.00
CA TYR A 382 9.75 8.93 -1.06
C TYR A 382 10.03 8.51 0.39
N GLN A 383 9.42 7.42 0.87
CA GLN A 383 9.58 6.96 2.24
C GLN A 383 11.03 6.58 2.55
N LEU A 384 11.66 5.83 1.65
CA LEU A 384 13.06 5.39 1.83
C LEU A 384 14.04 6.57 1.75
N TRP A 385 13.78 7.55 0.88
CA TRP A 385 14.52 8.80 0.86
C TRP A 385 14.45 9.53 2.22
N GLN A 386 13.23 9.76 2.75
CA GLN A 386 13.05 10.48 4.01
C GLN A 386 13.68 9.72 5.19
N LEU A 387 13.46 8.41 5.29
CA LEU A 387 14.02 7.57 6.36
C LEU A 387 15.55 7.55 6.33
N ALA A 388 16.15 7.41 5.14
CA ALA A 388 17.61 7.46 5.00
C ALA A 388 18.17 8.85 5.33
N ALA A 389 17.50 9.93 4.93
CA ALA A 389 17.89 11.28 5.29
C ALA A 389 17.84 11.53 6.81
N ASP A 390 16.83 10.96 7.50
CA ASP A 390 16.73 11.03 8.96
C ASP A 390 17.84 10.25 9.66
N CYS A 391 18.17 9.05 9.19
CA CYS A 391 19.30 8.27 9.71
C CYS A 391 20.63 9.03 9.54
N GLY A 392 20.85 9.69 8.40
CA GLY A 392 22.07 10.45 8.13
C GLY A 392 22.18 11.81 8.88
N ARG A 393 21.12 12.28 9.52
CA ARG A 393 21.13 13.48 10.40
C ARG A 393 21.52 13.17 11.84
N GLY A 394 21.40 11.91 12.24
CA GLY A 394 21.78 11.46 13.59
C GLY A 394 23.26 11.11 13.74
N GLU A 395 24.02 11.16 12.63
CA GLU A 395 25.48 11.01 12.58
C GLU A 395 26.14 12.40 12.64
#